data_2bc2bd3a8a29cbf722184742fc72eaf8
#
_entry.id   2bc2bd3a8a29cbf722184742fc72eaf8
#
_cell.length_a   1.000
_cell.length_b   1.000
_cell.length_c   1.000
_cell.angle_alpha   90.00
_cell.angle_beta   90.00
_cell.angle_gamma   90.00
#
_symmetry.space_group_name_H-M   'P 1'
#
loop_
_entity.id
_entity.type
_entity.pdbx_description
1 polymer ?
#
loop_
_entity_poly.entity_id
_entity_poly.type
_entity_poly.pdbx_seq_one_letter_code
_entity_poly.pdbx_strand_id
1 'polypeptide(L)'
;MSYSGLATYCNRTSQHYDGRFGYKVCKITPHYMAAAWSGKQCADYFARNTRQASSNYCIGINGDIACSVDEENAAWTSSNWLNDSQSITIECGNINNATGEMTQATWDSLVNLCVDICKRYGFRLNYTGNSSGSLTMHKMFAATSCPGAWLEARMPQLAQEVNARLDGQTVAPSAPSTPSAPSGEKYSVGTPICTNTLSVNCYGTSKILKGDWSGTIGRVIKGAKYPYRVDRNGVAIGWTNDTGIDTDPHTPVGTTQSSSEAIDQILHEGSYVTSVHMKIGNQGLKKIGDDLCCYLSQLGGWFPIRMVDKVPNSDGYNDNVLHTTNAVVYVTRIRVDAVNVQKNIVKIGGIWVDPTPLTEIA
;
A
#
# COMPACT_ATOMS: atom_id res chain seq x y z
N MET A 1 -27.76 -2.56 -8.15
CA MET A 1 -27.70 -3.62 -7.10
C MET A 1 -26.60 -3.18 -6.15
N SER A 2 -26.87 -3.17 -4.86
CA SER A 2 -25.94 -2.68 -3.82
C SER A 2 -24.91 -3.73 -3.37
N TYR A 3 -24.82 -4.88 -4.03
CA TYR A 3 -23.84 -5.94 -3.77
C TYR A 3 -23.68 -6.90 -4.96
N SER A 4 -22.61 -7.70 -4.94
CA SER A 4 -22.29 -8.70 -5.97
C SER A 4 -23.30 -9.84 -6.00
N GLY A 5 -23.70 -10.28 -7.20
CA GLY A 5 -24.51 -11.47 -7.39
C GLY A 5 -23.83 -12.79 -6.98
N LEU A 6 -22.55 -12.76 -6.64
CA LEU A 6 -21.80 -13.91 -6.13
C LEU A 6 -22.06 -14.15 -4.62
N ALA A 7 -22.60 -13.16 -3.90
CA ALA A 7 -22.97 -13.34 -2.50
C ALA A 7 -24.22 -14.23 -2.36
N THR A 8 -24.05 -15.35 -1.65
CA THR A 8 -25.14 -16.32 -1.41
C THR A 8 -25.88 -16.07 -0.09
N TYR A 9 -25.35 -15.16 0.72
CA TYR A 9 -25.95 -14.75 1.99
C TYR A 9 -25.74 -13.25 2.20
N CYS A 10 -26.69 -12.57 2.81
CA CYS A 10 -26.58 -11.15 3.19
C CYS A 10 -27.12 -10.93 4.59
N ASN A 11 -26.30 -10.35 5.46
CA ASN A 11 -26.71 -9.80 6.74
C ASN A 11 -26.19 -8.38 6.87
N ARG A 12 -26.98 -7.41 6.41
CA ARG A 12 -26.63 -5.99 6.30
C ARG A 12 -27.11 -5.18 7.50
N THR A 13 -27.19 -5.80 8.67
CA THR A 13 -27.66 -5.15 9.90
C THR A 13 -26.51 -4.52 10.71
N SER A 14 -25.26 -4.65 10.27
CA SER A 14 -24.15 -3.90 10.85
C SER A 14 -24.42 -2.40 10.78
N GLN A 15 -24.08 -1.69 11.87
CA GLN A 15 -24.20 -0.23 11.97
C GLN A 15 -22.81 0.46 11.84
N HIS A 16 -21.75 -0.31 11.54
CA HIS A 16 -20.39 0.20 11.48
C HIS A 16 -19.96 0.44 10.04
N TYR A 17 -20.53 1.48 9.45
CA TYR A 17 -20.17 1.99 8.14
C TYR A 17 -20.46 3.50 8.06
N ASP A 18 -19.84 4.14 7.08
CA ASP A 18 -20.14 5.52 6.69
C ASP A 18 -20.61 5.56 5.23
N GLY A 19 -21.22 6.67 4.83
CA GLY A 19 -21.42 6.94 3.42
C GLY A 19 -20.07 7.18 2.71
N ARG A 20 -20.03 6.95 1.39
CA ARG A 20 -18.81 7.25 0.60
C ARG A 20 -18.61 8.73 0.27
N PHE A 21 -19.59 9.58 0.59
CA PHE A 21 -19.54 11.06 0.44
C PHE A 21 -18.98 11.53 -0.93
N GLY A 22 -19.42 10.88 -2.01
CA GLY A 22 -19.01 11.20 -3.38
C GLY A 22 -17.72 10.53 -3.87
N TYR A 23 -17.01 9.82 -3.01
CA TYR A 23 -15.88 9.00 -3.45
C TYR A 23 -16.36 7.79 -4.25
N LYS A 24 -15.67 7.55 -5.38
CA LYS A 24 -15.94 6.39 -6.24
C LYS A 24 -15.17 5.17 -5.73
N VAL A 25 -15.77 4.01 -5.84
CA VAL A 25 -15.07 2.74 -5.64
C VAL A 25 -14.03 2.57 -6.74
N CYS A 26 -12.76 2.50 -6.36
CA CYS A 26 -11.63 2.30 -7.25
C CYS A 26 -10.52 1.45 -6.61
N LYS A 27 -10.80 0.87 -5.44
CA LYS A 27 -9.87 0.03 -4.68
C LYS A 27 -10.54 -1.23 -4.17
N ILE A 28 -9.72 -2.24 -3.89
CA ILE A 28 -10.09 -3.43 -3.11
C ILE A 28 -9.07 -3.59 -1.98
N THR A 29 -9.56 -3.88 -0.78
CA THR A 29 -8.72 -4.13 0.40
C THR A 29 -9.11 -5.47 1.01
N PRO A 30 -8.44 -6.58 0.66
CA PRO A 30 -8.66 -7.86 1.31
C PRO A 30 -8.00 -7.91 2.68
N HIS A 31 -8.67 -8.56 3.62
CA HIS A 31 -8.26 -8.81 5.00
C HIS A 31 -8.29 -10.30 5.30
N TYR A 32 -7.83 -10.70 6.47
CA TYR A 32 -8.04 -12.03 7.01
C TYR A 32 -8.82 -11.97 8.33
N MET A 33 -9.77 -12.88 8.49
CA MET A 33 -10.66 -12.91 9.67
C MET A 33 -9.94 -13.26 10.98
N ALA A 34 -8.71 -13.79 10.92
CA ALA A 34 -8.04 -14.47 12.01
C ALA A 34 -8.91 -15.61 12.61
N ALA A 35 -9.70 -16.27 11.77
CA ALA A 35 -10.62 -17.33 12.14
C ALA A 35 -10.95 -18.24 10.94
N ALA A 36 -11.16 -19.52 11.21
CA ALA A 36 -11.62 -20.50 10.22
C ALA A 36 -13.16 -20.49 10.12
N TRP A 37 -13.72 -19.33 9.79
CA TRP A 37 -15.17 -19.14 9.70
C TRP A 37 -15.70 -19.27 8.28
N SER A 38 -17.02 -19.51 8.18
CA SER A 38 -17.77 -19.26 6.93
C SER A 38 -17.99 -17.77 6.74
N GLY A 39 -18.27 -17.34 5.50
CA GLY A 39 -18.68 -15.98 5.20
C GLY A 39 -19.91 -15.55 5.99
N LYS A 40 -20.90 -16.47 6.10
CA LYS A 40 -22.08 -16.25 6.93
C LYS A 40 -21.74 -15.97 8.40
N GLN A 41 -20.85 -16.75 9.01
CA GLN A 41 -20.47 -16.55 10.42
C GLN A 41 -19.82 -15.18 10.64
N CYS A 42 -18.99 -14.74 9.71
CA CYS A 42 -18.34 -13.44 9.77
C CYS A 42 -19.34 -12.29 9.59
N ALA A 43 -20.26 -12.37 8.61
CA ALA A 43 -21.30 -11.38 8.42
C ALA A 43 -22.24 -11.29 9.64
N ASP A 44 -22.62 -12.43 10.23
CA ASP A 44 -23.42 -12.46 11.46
C ASP A 44 -22.66 -11.93 12.69
N TYR A 45 -21.34 -12.10 12.71
CA TYR A 45 -20.50 -11.51 13.76
C TYR A 45 -20.53 -9.97 13.66
N PHE A 46 -20.34 -9.40 12.49
CA PHE A 46 -20.43 -7.96 12.28
C PHE A 46 -21.83 -7.39 12.54
N ALA A 47 -22.88 -8.17 12.31
CA ALA A 47 -24.25 -7.77 12.58
C ALA A 47 -24.59 -7.65 14.08
N ARG A 48 -23.99 -8.50 14.93
CA ARG A 48 -24.24 -8.49 16.39
C ARG A 48 -23.51 -7.39 17.14
N ASN A 49 -22.54 -6.97 16.61
CA ASN A 49 -21.55 -5.92 16.78
C ASN A 49 -21.39 -5.27 18.16
N THR A 50 -20.52 -5.85 18.94
CA THR A 50 -19.90 -5.19 20.09
C THR A 50 -18.56 -4.54 19.73
N ARG A 51 -18.04 -4.80 18.51
CA ARG A 51 -16.76 -4.28 18.00
C ARG A 51 -17.03 -3.30 16.87
N GLN A 52 -16.48 -2.11 16.94
CA GLN A 52 -16.61 -1.08 15.90
C GLN A 52 -15.77 -1.45 14.66
N ALA A 53 -16.23 -2.47 13.94
CA ALA A 53 -15.61 -2.96 12.71
C ALA A 53 -16.65 -3.66 11.84
N SER A 54 -16.43 -3.65 10.53
CA SER A 54 -17.21 -4.35 9.53
C SER A 54 -16.42 -4.58 8.25
N SER A 55 -17.00 -5.22 7.24
CA SER A 55 -16.51 -5.28 5.87
C SER A 55 -17.66 -5.28 4.89
N ASN A 56 -17.41 -4.97 3.62
CA ASN A 56 -18.46 -5.11 2.60
C ASN A 56 -18.77 -6.59 2.37
N TYR A 57 -17.74 -7.44 2.28
CA TYR A 57 -17.90 -8.88 2.08
C TYR A 57 -17.11 -9.70 3.07
N CYS A 58 -17.59 -10.92 3.27
CA CYS A 58 -16.96 -11.96 4.05
C CYS A 58 -16.90 -13.23 3.19
N ILE A 59 -15.70 -13.80 2.99
CA ILE A 59 -15.49 -15.07 2.26
C ILE A 59 -15.06 -16.12 3.27
N GLY A 60 -15.81 -17.20 3.38
CA GLY A 60 -15.50 -18.29 4.29
C GLY A 60 -14.41 -19.24 3.80
N ILE A 61 -13.95 -20.14 4.71
CA ILE A 61 -12.96 -21.17 4.37
C ILE A 61 -13.46 -22.17 3.32
N ASN A 62 -14.76 -22.26 3.09
CA ASN A 62 -15.38 -23.09 2.05
C ASN A 62 -15.66 -22.30 0.76
N GLY A 63 -15.22 -21.04 0.68
CA GLY A 63 -15.45 -20.18 -0.48
C GLY A 63 -16.84 -19.54 -0.54
N ASP A 64 -17.68 -19.72 0.47
CA ASP A 64 -18.99 -19.05 0.56
C ASP A 64 -18.81 -17.53 0.73
N ILE A 65 -19.56 -16.75 -0.04
CA ILE A 65 -19.49 -15.28 -0.02
C ILE A 65 -20.74 -14.74 0.66
N ALA A 66 -20.54 -13.90 1.66
CA ALA A 66 -21.60 -13.16 2.34
C ALA A 66 -21.41 -11.64 2.17
N CYS A 67 -22.50 -10.89 2.01
CA CYS A 67 -22.52 -9.43 2.09
C CYS A 67 -22.82 -9.01 3.52
N SER A 68 -22.04 -8.09 4.07
CA SER A 68 -22.22 -7.54 5.42
C SER A 68 -22.54 -6.04 5.41
N VAL A 69 -21.92 -5.27 4.52
CA VAL A 69 -22.23 -3.85 4.28
C VAL A 69 -22.41 -3.64 2.79
N ASP A 70 -23.47 -2.92 2.40
CA ASP A 70 -23.72 -2.58 0.99
C ASP A 70 -22.53 -1.83 0.37
N GLU A 71 -22.26 -2.06 -0.92
CA GLU A 71 -21.15 -1.41 -1.62
C GLU A 71 -21.29 0.10 -1.77
N GLU A 72 -22.47 0.65 -1.63
CA GLU A 72 -22.71 2.10 -1.60
C GLU A 72 -22.19 2.75 -0.32
N ASN A 73 -21.86 1.96 0.68
CA ASN A 73 -21.32 2.39 1.96
C ASN A 73 -19.86 1.95 2.13
N ALA A 74 -19.11 2.74 2.89
CA ALA A 74 -17.74 2.48 3.31
C ALA A 74 -17.76 1.71 4.63
N ALA A 75 -17.41 0.44 4.60
CA ALA A 75 -17.33 -0.37 5.82
C ALA A 75 -16.12 0.06 6.68
N TRP A 76 -16.22 -0.02 8.00
CA TRP A 76 -15.13 0.31 8.91
C TRP A 76 -14.15 -0.85 9.03
N THR A 77 -13.19 -0.95 8.12
CA THR A 77 -12.33 -2.12 7.99
C THR A 77 -10.84 -1.83 8.13
N SER A 78 -10.32 -0.83 7.40
CA SER A 78 -8.88 -0.61 7.33
C SER A 78 -8.34 0.39 8.36
N SER A 79 -9.17 0.88 9.27
CA SER A 79 -8.83 1.99 10.19
C SER A 79 -8.41 3.28 9.46
N ASN A 80 -8.79 3.41 8.19
CA ASN A 80 -8.52 4.57 7.37
C ASN A 80 -9.73 4.91 6.51
N TRP A 81 -10.45 5.95 6.92
CA TRP A 81 -11.69 6.34 6.26
C TRP A 81 -11.50 6.63 4.75
N LEU A 82 -10.40 7.29 4.36
CA LEU A 82 -10.16 7.60 2.95
C LEU A 82 -9.97 6.33 2.10
N ASN A 83 -9.28 5.33 2.63
CA ASN A 83 -9.17 4.04 1.95
C ASN A 83 -10.54 3.35 1.90
N ASP A 84 -11.24 3.27 3.04
CA ASP A 84 -12.53 2.58 3.13
C ASP A 84 -13.60 3.23 2.25
N SER A 85 -13.58 4.58 2.12
CA SER A 85 -14.52 5.30 1.23
C SER A 85 -14.29 5.03 -0.26
N GLN A 86 -13.09 4.63 -0.67
CA GLN A 86 -12.72 4.30 -2.05
C GLN A 86 -12.64 2.79 -2.30
N SER A 87 -12.73 1.97 -1.26
CA SER A 87 -12.48 0.54 -1.34
C SER A 87 -13.75 -0.30 -1.14
N ILE A 88 -13.79 -1.44 -1.82
CA ILE A 88 -14.56 -2.58 -1.35
C ILE A 88 -13.65 -3.43 -0.47
N THR A 89 -14.04 -3.64 0.77
CA THR A 89 -13.28 -4.39 1.76
C THR A 89 -13.81 -5.81 1.89
N ILE A 90 -12.91 -6.78 2.02
CA ILE A 90 -13.26 -8.21 1.98
C ILE A 90 -12.53 -8.94 3.10
N GLU A 91 -13.27 -9.46 4.06
CA GLU A 91 -12.73 -10.35 5.08
C GLU A 91 -12.69 -11.79 4.59
N CYS A 92 -11.53 -12.43 4.67
CA CYS A 92 -11.31 -13.78 4.19
C CYS A 92 -11.03 -14.74 5.34
N GLY A 93 -11.75 -15.86 5.39
CA GLY A 93 -11.51 -16.96 6.32
C GLY A 93 -10.14 -17.60 6.10
N ASN A 94 -9.45 -17.90 7.17
CA ASN A 94 -8.10 -18.47 7.14
C ASN A 94 -8.00 -19.68 8.05
N ILE A 95 -7.16 -20.64 7.68
CA ILE A 95 -6.94 -21.92 8.41
C ILE A 95 -5.72 -21.87 9.33
N ASN A 96 -4.90 -20.84 9.23
CA ASN A 96 -3.74 -20.63 10.08
C ASN A 96 -3.67 -19.16 10.51
N ASN A 97 -3.90 -18.90 11.79
CA ASN A 97 -3.93 -17.52 12.32
C ASN A 97 -2.55 -16.85 12.40
N ALA A 98 -1.47 -17.63 12.47
CA ALA A 98 -0.12 -17.08 12.51
C ALA A 98 0.32 -16.50 11.16
N THR A 99 -0.10 -17.13 10.08
CA THR A 99 0.29 -16.73 8.72
C THR A 99 -0.83 -16.06 7.93
N GLY A 100 -2.09 -16.25 8.31
CA GLY A 100 -3.28 -15.85 7.55
C GLY A 100 -3.54 -16.74 6.33
N GLU A 101 -3.05 -18.00 6.34
CA GLU A 101 -3.20 -18.94 5.24
C GLU A 101 -4.67 -19.27 4.95
N MET A 102 -5.07 -19.18 3.69
CA MET A 102 -6.42 -19.42 3.20
C MET A 102 -6.51 -20.77 2.49
N THR A 103 -7.73 -21.30 2.42
CA THR A 103 -8.00 -22.46 1.54
C THR A 103 -8.02 -22.03 0.08
N GLN A 104 -7.88 -23.03 -0.83
CA GLN A 104 -8.07 -22.79 -2.27
C GLN A 104 -9.46 -22.23 -2.57
N ALA A 105 -10.50 -22.74 -1.92
CA ALA A 105 -11.87 -22.27 -2.11
C ALA A 105 -12.03 -20.79 -1.73
N THR A 106 -11.40 -20.34 -0.62
CA THR A 106 -11.36 -18.92 -0.23
C THR A 106 -10.65 -18.09 -1.28
N TRP A 107 -9.47 -18.55 -1.78
CA TRP A 107 -8.70 -17.85 -2.79
C TRP A 107 -9.47 -17.69 -4.10
N ASP A 108 -10.07 -18.77 -4.60
CA ASP A 108 -10.84 -18.76 -5.85
C ASP A 108 -12.03 -17.81 -5.78
N SER A 109 -12.72 -17.81 -4.63
CA SER A 109 -13.81 -16.88 -4.36
C SER A 109 -13.35 -15.44 -4.26
N LEU A 110 -12.20 -15.18 -3.64
CA LEU A 110 -11.59 -13.84 -3.57
C LEU A 110 -11.28 -13.33 -4.98
N VAL A 111 -10.62 -14.14 -5.82
CA VAL A 111 -10.32 -13.77 -7.21
C VAL A 111 -11.59 -13.48 -8.00
N ASN A 112 -12.62 -14.37 -7.91
CA ASN A 112 -13.88 -14.20 -8.61
C ASN A 112 -14.62 -12.93 -8.18
N LEU A 113 -14.67 -12.65 -6.87
CA LEU A 113 -15.31 -11.45 -6.33
C LEU A 113 -14.55 -10.17 -6.77
N CYS A 114 -13.22 -10.18 -6.74
CA CYS A 114 -12.41 -9.08 -7.25
C CYS A 114 -12.66 -8.80 -8.74
N VAL A 115 -12.78 -9.85 -9.56
CA VAL A 115 -13.12 -9.71 -11.01
C VAL A 115 -14.49 -9.07 -11.18
N ASP A 116 -15.51 -9.54 -10.44
CA ASP A 116 -16.85 -8.96 -10.49
C ASP A 116 -16.87 -7.48 -10.10
N ILE A 117 -16.23 -7.13 -8.99
CA ILE A 117 -16.10 -5.74 -8.53
C ILE A 117 -15.39 -4.88 -9.58
N CYS A 118 -14.22 -5.32 -10.07
CA CYS A 118 -13.46 -4.59 -11.09
C CYS A 118 -14.25 -4.35 -12.38
N LYS A 119 -15.04 -5.34 -12.84
CA LYS A 119 -15.93 -5.19 -14.00
C LYS A 119 -17.03 -4.17 -13.75
N ARG A 120 -17.71 -4.24 -12.62
CA ARG A 120 -18.85 -3.35 -12.31
C ARG A 120 -18.43 -1.90 -12.08
N TYR A 121 -17.25 -1.68 -11.48
CA TYR A 121 -16.74 -0.34 -11.20
C TYR A 121 -15.75 0.20 -12.22
N GLY A 122 -15.36 -0.59 -13.23
CA GLY A 122 -14.56 -0.14 -14.36
C GLY A 122 -13.09 0.14 -14.02
N PHE A 123 -12.46 -0.63 -13.12
CA PHE A 123 -11.04 -0.47 -12.80
C PHE A 123 -10.29 -1.80 -12.81
N ARG A 124 -8.95 -1.73 -12.78
CA ARG A 124 -8.05 -2.88 -12.73
C ARG A 124 -7.27 -2.87 -11.41
N LEU A 125 -6.85 -4.04 -10.96
CA LEU A 125 -6.01 -4.14 -9.78
C LEU A 125 -4.57 -3.75 -10.11
N ASN A 126 -4.05 -2.84 -9.31
CA ASN A 126 -2.64 -2.43 -9.31
C ASN A 126 -2.10 -2.52 -7.88
N TYR A 127 -1.22 -3.49 -7.64
CA TYR A 127 -0.54 -3.61 -6.36
C TYR A 127 0.81 -2.92 -6.42
N THR A 128 0.99 -1.85 -5.65
CA THR A 128 2.20 -1.03 -5.62
C THR A 128 3.05 -1.26 -4.37
N GLY A 129 2.58 -2.12 -3.45
CA GLY A 129 3.23 -2.34 -2.15
C GLY A 129 2.98 -1.23 -1.13
N ASN A 130 2.19 -0.22 -1.49
CA ASN A 130 1.79 0.90 -0.63
C ASN A 130 0.33 1.32 -0.91
N SER A 131 -0.14 2.37 -0.25
CA SER A 131 -1.53 2.83 -0.33
C SER A 131 -1.93 3.51 -1.66
N SER A 132 -0.99 3.75 -2.59
CA SER A 132 -1.28 4.42 -3.87
C SER A 132 -1.94 3.51 -4.91
N GLY A 133 -1.83 2.19 -4.75
CA GLY A 133 -2.45 1.21 -5.65
C GLY A 133 -3.95 1.08 -5.48
N SER A 134 -4.61 0.43 -6.45
CA SER A 134 -6.01 0.02 -6.34
C SER A 134 -6.22 -1.28 -5.54
N LEU A 135 -5.14 -2.00 -5.23
CA LEU A 135 -5.14 -3.16 -4.34
C LEU A 135 -4.29 -2.82 -3.11
N THR A 136 -4.95 -2.70 -1.95
CA THR A 136 -4.33 -2.24 -0.70
C THR A 136 -4.46 -3.28 0.42
N MET A 137 -3.79 -3.06 1.53
CA MET A 137 -3.82 -3.93 2.72
C MET A 137 -4.03 -3.12 3.99
N HIS A 138 -4.68 -3.67 4.99
CA HIS A 138 -4.90 -3.02 6.29
C HIS A 138 -3.60 -2.50 6.93
N LYS A 139 -2.53 -3.27 6.89
CA LYS A 139 -1.23 -2.87 7.44
C LYS A 139 -0.58 -1.65 6.78
N MET A 140 -1.09 -1.18 5.64
CA MET A 140 -0.67 0.07 5.03
C MET A 140 -1.21 1.31 5.75
N PHE A 141 -2.21 1.12 6.63
CA PHE A 141 -2.96 2.20 7.28
C PHE A 141 -2.92 2.12 8.80
N ALA A 142 -2.66 0.94 9.37
CA ALA A 142 -2.65 0.72 10.81
C ALA A 142 -1.55 -0.27 11.21
N ALA A 143 -1.12 -0.22 12.47
CA ALA A 143 -0.19 -1.18 13.05
C ALA A 143 -0.92 -2.52 13.30
N THR A 144 -0.92 -3.41 12.33
CA THR A 144 -1.59 -4.71 12.36
C THR A 144 -0.83 -5.75 11.55
N SER A 145 -1.03 -7.03 11.85
CA SER A 145 -0.54 -8.14 11.02
C SER A 145 -1.45 -8.44 9.82
N CYS A 146 -2.68 -7.86 9.76
CA CYS A 146 -3.61 -8.07 8.65
C CYS A 146 -3.04 -7.50 7.34
N PRO A 147 -3.11 -8.24 6.23
CA PRO A 147 -3.91 -9.45 5.95
C PRO A 147 -3.19 -10.77 6.21
N GLY A 148 -2.12 -10.79 6.99
CA GLY A 148 -1.26 -11.94 7.24
C GLY A 148 -0.19 -12.15 6.16
N ALA A 149 0.93 -12.78 6.55
CA ALA A 149 2.09 -12.96 5.66
C ALA A 149 1.74 -13.78 4.41
N TRP A 150 0.79 -14.71 4.51
CA TRP A 150 0.37 -15.57 3.39
C TRP A 150 -0.31 -14.76 2.29
N LEU A 151 -1.30 -13.92 2.62
CA LEU A 151 -2.00 -13.10 1.63
C LEU A 151 -1.11 -11.93 1.15
N GLU A 152 -0.36 -11.29 2.05
CA GLU A 152 0.58 -10.23 1.69
C GLU A 152 1.55 -10.67 0.59
N ALA A 153 2.13 -11.87 0.71
CA ALA A 153 3.02 -12.41 -0.31
C ALA A 153 2.33 -12.67 -1.66
N ARG A 154 1.00 -12.83 -1.65
CA ARG A 154 0.18 -13.15 -2.83
C ARG A 154 -0.57 -11.97 -3.44
N MET A 155 -0.43 -10.77 -2.89
CA MET A 155 -1.09 -9.58 -3.44
C MET A 155 -0.72 -9.31 -4.91
N PRO A 156 0.55 -9.47 -5.35
CA PRO A 156 0.89 -9.37 -6.78
C PRO A 156 0.20 -10.43 -7.63
N GLN A 157 0.12 -11.67 -7.14
CA GLN A 157 -0.57 -12.78 -7.81
C GLN A 157 -2.07 -12.50 -7.95
N LEU A 158 -2.71 -12.01 -6.88
CA LEU A 158 -4.12 -11.62 -6.90
C LEU A 158 -4.40 -10.58 -8.00
N ALA A 159 -3.58 -9.53 -8.07
CA ALA A 159 -3.71 -8.52 -9.11
C ALA A 159 -3.52 -9.10 -10.51
N GLN A 160 -2.55 -9.99 -10.70
CA GLN A 160 -2.28 -10.64 -11.97
C GLN A 160 -3.44 -11.54 -12.42
N GLU A 161 -3.93 -12.42 -11.54
CA GLU A 161 -5.02 -13.35 -11.86
C GLU A 161 -6.32 -12.63 -12.17
N VAL A 162 -6.67 -11.62 -11.37
CA VAL A 162 -7.86 -10.80 -11.60
C VAL A 162 -7.76 -10.09 -12.96
N ASN A 163 -6.63 -9.43 -13.23
CA ASN A 163 -6.44 -8.70 -14.47
C ASN A 163 -6.43 -9.61 -15.71
N ALA A 164 -5.85 -10.81 -15.62
CA ALA A 164 -5.88 -11.79 -16.70
C ALA A 164 -7.32 -12.24 -17.03
N ARG A 165 -8.15 -12.47 -15.99
CA ARG A 165 -9.56 -12.82 -16.19
C ARG A 165 -10.39 -11.63 -16.74
N LEU A 166 -10.02 -10.40 -16.42
CA LEU A 166 -10.63 -9.22 -17.05
C LEU A 166 -10.33 -9.13 -18.55
N ASP A 167 -9.16 -9.61 -18.98
CA ASP A 167 -8.73 -9.67 -20.37
C ASP A 167 -9.30 -10.90 -21.12
N GLY A 168 -10.20 -11.67 -20.49
CA GLY A 168 -10.81 -12.87 -21.11
C GLY A 168 -9.88 -14.09 -21.18
N GLN A 169 -8.74 -14.06 -20.50
CA GLN A 169 -7.85 -15.21 -20.42
C GLN A 169 -8.43 -16.24 -19.43
N THR A 170 -8.58 -17.49 -19.87
CA THR A 170 -8.86 -18.62 -18.97
C THR A 170 -7.59 -18.93 -18.19
N VAL A 171 -7.42 -18.29 -17.06
CA VAL A 171 -6.44 -18.75 -16.08
C VAL A 171 -7.07 -19.96 -15.40
N ALA A 172 -6.55 -21.15 -15.66
CA ALA A 172 -6.91 -22.31 -14.84
C ALA A 172 -6.72 -21.94 -13.36
N PRO A 173 -7.61 -22.38 -12.43
CA PRO A 173 -7.41 -22.17 -11.01
C PRO A 173 -6.01 -22.72 -10.68
N SER A 174 -5.04 -21.85 -10.57
CA SER A 174 -3.76 -22.26 -10.01
C SER A 174 -4.07 -22.55 -8.55
N ALA A 175 -3.88 -23.82 -8.15
CA ALA A 175 -3.78 -24.17 -6.76
C ALA A 175 -2.99 -23.03 -6.08
N PRO A 176 -3.37 -22.58 -4.86
CA PRO A 176 -2.49 -21.71 -4.11
C PRO A 176 -1.19 -22.49 -4.14
N SER A 177 -0.30 -22.06 -5.03
CA SER A 177 1.02 -22.64 -5.00
C SER A 177 1.43 -22.43 -3.55
N THR A 178 1.41 -23.54 -2.76
CA THR A 178 2.45 -23.65 -1.74
C THR A 178 3.60 -23.01 -2.42
N PRO A 179 4.16 -21.89 -1.95
CA PRO A 179 5.25 -21.29 -2.66
C PRO A 179 6.09 -22.47 -3.10
N SER A 180 5.91 -22.84 -4.39
CA SER A 180 6.73 -23.91 -4.99
C SER A 180 8.07 -23.37 -4.65
N ALA A 181 8.85 -24.13 -3.89
CA ALA A 181 10.16 -23.73 -3.42
C ALA A 181 10.73 -22.98 -4.61
N PRO A 182 10.82 -21.64 -4.55
CA PRO A 182 11.01 -20.84 -5.73
C PRO A 182 12.19 -21.45 -6.42
N SER A 183 12.15 -21.53 -7.71
CA SER A 183 13.37 -21.66 -8.51
C SER A 183 14.32 -20.63 -7.88
N GLY A 184 15.24 -21.12 -7.02
CA GLY A 184 15.86 -20.45 -5.91
C GLY A 184 16.20 -19.02 -6.23
N GLU A 185 15.78 -18.12 -5.36
CA GLU A 185 16.41 -16.82 -5.34
C GLU A 185 17.87 -17.08 -5.15
N LYS A 186 18.64 -16.72 -6.17
CA LYS A 186 20.04 -17.11 -6.32
C LYS A 186 20.91 -16.49 -5.23
N TYR A 187 20.41 -15.39 -4.58
CA TYR A 187 21.18 -14.60 -3.65
C TYR A 187 20.40 -14.37 -2.34
N SER A 188 21.09 -14.47 -1.22
CA SER A 188 20.55 -14.24 0.14
C SER A 188 20.90 -12.83 0.65
N VAL A 189 20.17 -12.39 1.70
CA VAL A 189 20.54 -11.17 2.44
C VAL A 189 21.97 -11.26 2.95
N GLY A 190 22.71 -10.17 2.80
CA GLY A 190 24.14 -10.09 3.13
C GLY A 190 25.08 -10.43 1.96
N THR A 191 24.58 -10.96 0.84
CA THR A 191 25.42 -11.28 -0.33
C THR A 191 25.96 -9.99 -0.97
N PRO A 192 27.29 -9.83 -1.11
CA PRO A 192 27.85 -8.76 -1.93
C PRO A 192 27.54 -8.98 -3.40
N ILE A 193 27.13 -7.93 -4.09
CA ILE A 193 26.80 -7.99 -5.52
C ILE A 193 27.29 -6.75 -6.26
N CYS A 194 27.55 -6.93 -7.57
CA CYS A 194 27.54 -5.86 -8.57
C CYS A 194 26.27 -6.00 -9.40
N THR A 195 25.68 -4.88 -9.84
CA THR A 195 24.49 -4.89 -10.67
C THR A 195 24.52 -3.78 -11.69
N ASN A 196 24.07 -4.08 -12.90
CA ASN A 196 23.97 -3.13 -14.01
C ASN A 196 22.59 -2.49 -14.13
N THR A 197 21.67 -2.89 -13.24
CA THR A 197 20.26 -2.44 -13.31
C THR A 197 19.73 -2.21 -11.91
N LEU A 198 19.22 -1.01 -11.64
CA LEU A 198 18.46 -0.69 -10.44
C LEU A 198 17.05 -0.23 -10.81
N SER A 199 16.07 -0.78 -10.14
CA SER A 199 14.68 -0.29 -10.14
C SER A 199 14.42 0.46 -8.84
N VAL A 200 13.63 1.52 -8.90
CA VAL A 200 13.24 2.29 -7.71
C VAL A 200 12.37 1.44 -6.77
N ASN A 201 11.65 0.45 -7.30
CA ASN A 201 10.87 -0.49 -6.50
C ASN A 201 11.03 -1.94 -6.99
N CYS A 202 10.67 -2.89 -6.14
CA CYS A 202 10.78 -4.32 -6.44
C CYS A 202 9.86 -4.81 -7.57
N TYR A 203 8.90 -4.01 -8.02
CA TYR A 203 7.92 -4.38 -9.06
C TYR A 203 8.33 -3.91 -10.46
N GLY A 204 9.32 -3.02 -10.57
CA GLY A 204 9.77 -2.47 -11.85
C GLY A 204 8.71 -1.61 -12.57
N THR A 205 7.79 -1.04 -11.82
CA THR A 205 6.73 -0.15 -12.32
C THR A 205 7.17 1.30 -12.42
N SER A 206 8.36 1.60 -11.91
CA SER A 206 8.99 2.91 -11.92
C SER A 206 10.25 2.90 -12.79
N LYS A 207 10.94 4.04 -12.87
CA LYS A 207 12.15 4.20 -13.67
C LYS A 207 13.18 3.09 -13.35
N ILE A 208 13.72 2.50 -14.39
CA ILE A 208 14.82 1.54 -14.32
C ILE A 208 16.09 2.28 -14.72
N LEU A 209 17.06 2.24 -13.83
CA LEU A 209 18.36 2.85 -14.04
C LEU A 209 19.33 1.81 -14.63
N LYS A 210 20.12 2.23 -15.62
CA LYS A 210 21.21 1.45 -16.18
C LYS A 210 22.52 2.09 -15.77
N GLY A 211 23.42 1.30 -15.24
CA GLY A 211 24.72 1.76 -14.76
C GLY A 211 25.49 0.60 -14.11
N ASP A 212 26.47 0.91 -13.31
CA ASP A 212 27.26 -0.07 -12.59
C ASP A 212 27.24 0.28 -11.09
N TRP A 213 26.63 -0.58 -10.30
CA TRP A 213 26.48 -0.38 -8.86
C TRP A 213 26.98 -1.61 -8.10
N SER A 214 27.64 -1.37 -6.97
CA SER A 214 28.02 -2.40 -6.02
C SER A 214 27.34 -2.16 -4.68
N GLY A 215 27.05 -3.24 -3.97
CA GLY A 215 26.43 -3.19 -2.65
C GLY A 215 26.23 -4.57 -2.06
N THR A 216 25.43 -4.67 -1.05
CA THR A 216 25.00 -5.94 -0.46
C THR A 216 23.48 -6.09 -0.59
N ILE A 217 23.01 -7.31 -0.69
CA ILE A 217 21.57 -7.57 -0.64
C ILE A 217 21.08 -7.30 0.77
N GLY A 218 20.31 -6.24 0.97
CA GLY A 218 19.74 -5.85 2.26
C GLY A 218 18.37 -6.44 2.52
N ARG A 219 17.64 -6.86 1.45
CA ARG A 219 16.33 -7.51 1.54
C ARG A 219 16.06 -8.35 0.30
N VAL A 220 15.32 -9.44 0.49
CA VAL A 220 14.82 -10.28 -0.60
C VAL A 220 13.29 -10.31 -0.53
N ILE A 221 12.62 -10.01 -1.64
CA ILE A 221 11.16 -10.14 -1.78
C ILE A 221 10.88 -11.17 -2.87
N LYS A 222 10.53 -12.37 -2.41
CA LYS A 222 10.25 -13.52 -3.27
C LYS A 222 9.12 -13.24 -4.25
N GLY A 223 9.35 -13.64 -5.52
CA GLY A 223 8.38 -13.46 -6.60
C GLY A 223 8.24 -12.03 -7.13
N ALA A 224 9.01 -11.07 -6.61
CA ALA A 224 9.05 -9.73 -7.19
C ALA A 224 9.84 -9.71 -8.50
N LYS A 225 9.52 -8.79 -9.41
CA LYS A 225 10.24 -8.64 -10.68
C LYS A 225 11.71 -8.24 -10.48
N TYR A 226 11.99 -7.48 -9.41
CA TYR A 226 13.30 -7.10 -8.91
C TYR A 226 13.39 -7.51 -7.44
N PRO A 227 13.71 -8.78 -7.14
CA PRO A 227 13.53 -9.33 -5.80
C PRO A 227 14.57 -8.86 -4.79
N TYR A 228 15.72 -8.35 -5.23
CA TYR A 228 16.85 -8.04 -4.36
C TYR A 228 16.98 -6.55 -4.13
N ARG A 229 16.77 -6.10 -2.90
CA ARG A 229 17.11 -4.73 -2.51
C ARG A 229 18.61 -4.64 -2.34
N VAL A 230 19.21 -3.68 -3.02
CA VAL A 230 20.64 -3.40 -2.93
C VAL A 230 20.86 -2.29 -1.91
N ASP A 231 21.68 -2.58 -0.93
CA ASP A 231 22.09 -1.63 0.10
C ASP A 231 23.59 -1.31 -0.07
N ARG A 232 23.95 -0.04 0.05
CA ARG A 232 25.35 0.42 0.06
C ARG A 232 25.57 1.19 1.37
N ASN A 233 26.59 0.79 2.14
CA ASN A 233 26.88 1.38 3.46
C ASN A 233 25.65 1.40 4.39
N GLY A 234 24.82 0.35 4.32
CA GLY A 234 23.59 0.24 5.12
C GLY A 234 22.39 1.05 4.62
N VAL A 235 22.51 1.72 3.47
CA VAL A 235 21.44 2.51 2.85
C VAL A 235 20.94 1.81 1.59
N ALA A 236 19.61 1.69 1.46
CA ALA A 236 18.98 1.14 0.25
C ALA A 236 19.20 2.08 -0.94
N ILE A 237 19.79 1.56 -2.03
CA ILE A 237 20.03 2.30 -3.27
C ILE A 237 19.10 1.91 -4.41
N GLY A 238 18.35 0.83 -4.27
CA GLY A 238 17.39 0.38 -5.27
C GLY A 238 17.16 -1.12 -5.21
N TRP A 239 16.50 -1.65 -6.25
CA TRP A 239 16.15 -3.06 -6.39
C TRP A 239 16.72 -3.62 -7.70
N THR A 240 17.19 -4.86 -7.67
CA THR A 240 17.71 -5.55 -8.85
C THR A 240 17.13 -6.97 -8.97
N ASN A 241 17.45 -7.65 -10.06
CA ASN A 241 17.04 -9.03 -10.34
C ASN A 241 18.23 -9.86 -10.85
N ASP A 242 18.02 -11.15 -11.04
CA ASP A 242 19.06 -12.09 -11.48
C ASP A 242 19.75 -11.67 -12.78
N THR A 243 19.01 -11.03 -13.69
CA THR A 243 19.59 -10.58 -14.98
C THR A 243 20.37 -9.27 -14.85
N GLY A 244 20.13 -8.51 -13.78
CA GLY A 244 20.88 -7.28 -13.49
C GLY A 244 22.12 -7.53 -12.67
N ILE A 245 22.19 -8.65 -11.94
CA ILE A 245 23.35 -8.98 -11.11
C ILE A 245 24.45 -9.60 -11.97
N ASP A 246 25.65 -9.02 -11.87
CA ASP A 246 26.86 -9.60 -12.41
C ASP A 246 27.48 -10.53 -11.37
N THR A 247 27.80 -11.74 -11.78
CA THR A 247 28.39 -12.77 -10.91
C THR A 247 29.91 -12.70 -10.83
N ASP A 248 30.52 -11.85 -11.65
CA ASP A 248 31.94 -11.59 -11.58
C ASP A 248 32.17 -10.28 -10.80
N PRO A 249 32.63 -10.31 -9.53
CA PRO A 249 32.82 -9.13 -8.72
C PRO A 249 34.07 -8.36 -9.21
N HIS A 250 33.93 -7.71 -10.35
CA HIS A 250 34.95 -6.76 -10.76
C HIS A 250 34.81 -5.48 -9.91
N THR A 251 35.93 -4.98 -9.43
CA THR A 251 35.96 -3.68 -8.78
C THR A 251 35.50 -2.65 -9.80
N PRO A 252 34.40 -1.90 -9.56
CA PRO A 252 33.97 -0.87 -10.48
C PRO A 252 35.14 0.03 -10.80
N VAL A 253 35.50 0.13 -12.07
CA VAL A 253 36.55 1.05 -12.49
C VAL A 253 36.07 2.44 -12.11
N GLY A 254 36.78 3.07 -11.16
CA GLY A 254 36.39 4.31 -10.52
C GLY A 254 36.00 5.39 -11.51
N THR A 255 34.72 5.54 -11.71
CA THR A 255 34.13 6.83 -11.90
C THR A 255 33.59 7.20 -10.52
N THR A 256 34.20 8.20 -9.92
CA THR A 256 33.68 8.94 -8.78
C THR A 256 32.36 9.56 -9.17
N GLN A 257 31.31 8.74 -9.26
CA GLN A 257 29.92 9.20 -9.28
C GLN A 257 29.36 8.90 -7.90
N SER A 258 29.14 9.98 -7.18
CA SER A 258 28.70 10.02 -5.81
C SER A 258 27.37 9.29 -5.65
N SER A 259 27.18 8.67 -4.48
CA SER A 259 25.94 8.05 -3.99
C SER A 259 24.71 9.00 -3.97
N SER A 260 24.84 10.21 -4.48
CA SER A 260 23.80 11.23 -4.63
C SER A 260 22.82 10.96 -5.77
N GLU A 261 23.19 10.22 -6.82
CA GLU A 261 22.39 10.13 -8.05
C GLU A 261 21.11 9.30 -7.95
N ALA A 262 21.00 8.33 -7.04
CA ALA A 262 19.79 7.51 -6.95
C ALA A 262 18.61 8.25 -6.29
N ILE A 263 18.89 9.20 -5.41
CA ILE A 263 17.89 10.09 -4.79
C ILE A 263 17.76 11.39 -5.57
N ASP A 264 18.83 11.91 -6.18
CA ASP A 264 18.82 13.06 -7.09
C ASP A 264 17.85 12.92 -8.28
N GLN A 265 17.33 11.72 -8.53
CA GLN A 265 16.34 11.50 -9.58
C GLN A 265 14.87 11.49 -9.08
N ILE A 266 14.66 11.63 -7.78
CA ILE A 266 13.31 11.66 -7.17
C ILE A 266 12.97 13.07 -6.69
N LEU A 267 13.88 13.72 -5.98
CA LEU A 267 13.71 15.09 -5.49
C LEU A 267 15.04 15.83 -5.59
N HIS A 268 15.06 16.93 -6.34
CA HIS A 268 16.27 17.73 -6.55
C HIS A 268 16.28 18.96 -5.67
N GLU A 269 17.44 19.34 -5.18
CA GLU A 269 17.61 20.65 -4.56
C GLU A 269 17.24 21.76 -5.57
N GLY A 270 16.37 22.65 -5.15
CA GLY A 270 15.85 23.71 -6.00
C GLY A 270 14.57 23.39 -6.75
N SER A 271 14.17 22.12 -6.87
CA SER A 271 12.88 21.72 -7.42
C SER A 271 11.73 22.05 -6.49
N TYR A 272 10.51 21.94 -6.99
CA TYR A 272 9.31 22.12 -6.18
C TYR A 272 8.62 20.77 -5.96
N VAL A 273 8.02 20.62 -4.78
CA VAL A 273 7.31 19.40 -4.41
C VAL A 273 5.88 19.70 -3.96
N THR A 274 5.01 18.74 -4.20
CA THR A 274 3.70 18.61 -3.56
C THR A 274 3.69 17.32 -2.74
N SER A 275 2.66 17.13 -1.90
CA SER A 275 2.51 15.88 -1.17
C SER A 275 1.19 15.19 -1.47
N VAL A 276 1.11 13.91 -1.12
CA VAL A 276 -0.19 13.24 -0.94
C VAL A 276 -0.99 13.92 0.16
N HIS A 277 -2.28 13.68 0.19
CA HIS A 277 -3.15 14.14 1.27
C HIS A 277 -2.80 13.40 2.57
N MET A 278 -2.57 14.15 3.64
CA MET A 278 -2.12 13.63 4.94
C MET A 278 -3.11 14.04 6.03
N LYS A 279 -3.46 13.11 6.91
CA LYS A 279 -4.30 13.41 8.07
C LYS A 279 -3.43 13.97 9.19
N ILE A 280 -3.89 15.05 9.82
CA ILE A 280 -3.24 15.58 11.03
C ILE A 280 -3.42 14.56 12.17
N GLY A 281 -2.30 14.22 12.81
CA GLY A 281 -2.29 13.29 13.94
C GLY A 281 -3.00 13.84 15.18
N ASN A 282 -3.41 12.92 16.06
CA ASN A 282 -4.15 13.23 17.30
C ASN A 282 -3.34 14.05 18.34
N GLN A 283 -2.10 14.40 18.03
CA GLN A 283 -1.23 15.19 18.93
C GLN A 283 -1.61 16.67 19.00
N GLY A 284 -2.60 17.09 18.22
CA GLY A 284 -3.10 18.46 18.21
C GLY A 284 -2.24 19.42 17.39
N LEU A 285 -2.50 20.71 17.62
CA LEU A 285 -1.69 21.80 17.12
C LEU A 285 -0.76 22.28 18.23
N LYS A 286 0.50 22.53 17.91
CA LYS A 286 1.52 22.95 18.87
C LYS A 286 2.30 24.15 18.35
N LYS A 287 2.50 25.16 19.19
CA LYS A 287 3.40 26.27 18.88
C LYS A 287 4.85 25.83 19.03
N ILE A 288 5.65 25.96 17.95
CA ILE A 288 7.09 25.65 17.93
C ILE A 288 7.80 26.87 17.35
N GLY A 289 8.55 27.55 18.18
CA GLY A 289 9.05 28.89 17.85
C GLY A 289 7.89 29.85 17.60
N ASP A 290 7.91 30.53 16.46
CA ASP A 290 6.84 31.46 16.06
C ASP A 290 5.72 30.77 15.25
N ASP A 291 5.91 29.53 14.82
CA ASP A 291 4.97 28.80 13.99
C ASP A 291 3.98 27.96 14.82
N LEU A 292 2.71 27.99 14.41
CA LEU A 292 1.74 26.98 14.81
C LEU A 292 1.93 25.77 13.90
N CYS A 293 2.19 24.60 14.48
CA CYS A 293 2.52 23.37 13.76
C CYS A 293 1.47 22.28 13.99
N CYS A 294 1.24 21.46 12.97
CA CYS A 294 0.50 20.21 13.05
C CYS A 294 1.44 19.02 12.98
N TYR A 295 1.05 17.89 13.56
CA TYR A 295 1.84 16.66 13.48
C TYR A 295 1.44 15.85 12.26
N LEU A 296 2.39 15.63 11.36
CA LEU A 296 2.24 14.83 10.13
C LEU A 296 3.20 13.64 10.19
N SER A 297 2.66 12.49 10.59
CA SER A 297 3.47 11.26 10.75
C SER A 297 4.14 10.83 9.44
N GLN A 298 3.51 11.12 8.31
CA GLN A 298 4.04 10.81 6.98
C GLN A 298 5.27 11.65 6.62
N LEU A 299 5.39 12.86 7.17
CA LEU A 299 6.57 13.72 7.03
C LEU A 299 7.58 13.54 8.18
N GLY A 300 7.27 12.63 9.12
CA GLY A 300 8.15 12.31 10.24
C GLY A 300 8.09 13.27 11.42
N GLY A 301 7.11 14.20 11.51
CA GLY A 301 7.07 15.12 12.64
C GLY A 301 6.13 16.32 12.56
N TRP A 302 6.54 17.35 13.27
CA TRP A 302 5.81 18.62 13.36
C TRP A 302 6.10 19.51 12.16
N PHE A 303 5.05 20.03 11.53
CA PHE A 303 5.13 20.82 10.32
C PHE A 303 4.29 22.10 10.45
N PRO A 304 4.80 23.30 10.06
CA PRO A 304 4.06 24.55 10.18
C PRO A 304 2.79 24.54 9.35
N ILE A 305 1.66 24.92 9.94
CA ILE A 305 0.37 24.94 9.22
C ILE A 305 0.33 25.93 8.08
N ARG A 306 1.17 26.97 8.09
CA ARG A 306 1.30 27.93 6.97
C ARG A 306 1.90 27.33 5.70
N MET A 307 2.43 26.09 5.76
CA MET A 307 3.08 25.40 4.67
C MET A 307 2.24 24.26 4.09
N VAL A 308 1.02 24.12 4.58
CA VAL A 308 0.06 23.11 4.10
C VAL A 308 -1.27 23.76 3.80
N ASP A 309 -1.96 23.22 2.80
CA ASP A 309 -3.34 23.58 2.52
C ASP A 309 -4.28 22.51 3.06
N LYS A 310 -5.42 22.93 3.55
CA LYS A 310 -6.48 22.02 4.00
C LYS A 310 -7.27 21.51 2.80
N VAL A 311 -7.54 20.22 2.77
CA VAL A 311 -8.54 19.66 1.87
C VAL A 311 -9.92 20.18 2.30
N PRO A 312 -10.67 20.86 1.45
CA PRO A 312 -11.99 21.39 1.78
C PRO A 312 -12.90 20.33 2.38
N ASN A 313 -13.68 20.72 3.37
CA ASN A 313 -14.61 19.83 4.11
C ASN A 313 -13.99 18.64 4.88
N SER A 314 -12.67 18.48 4.87
CA SER A 314 -12.04 17.33 5.54
C SER A 314 -12.23 17.32 7.05
N ASP A 315 -12.52 18.46 7.66
CA ASP A 315 -12.81 18.66 9.09
C ASP A 315 -14.25 19.09 9.35
N GLY A 316 -15.12 19.02 8.34
CA GLY A 316 -16.53 19.43 8.41
C GLY A 316 -16.78 20.93 8.11
N TYR A 317 -15.73 21.71 7.84
CA TYR A 317 -15.84 23.13 7.49
C TYR A 317 -15.33 23.40 6.08
N ASN A 318 -16.12 24.13 5.30
CA ASN A 318 -15.79 24.45 3.90
C ASN A 318 -14.99 25.76 3.80
N ASP A 319 -13.85 25.80 4.47
CA ASP A 319 -12.89 26.90 4.45
C ASP A 319 -11.45 26.37 4.51
N ASN A 320 -10.47 27.26 4.45
CA ASN A 320 -9.05 26.89 4.51
C ASN A 320 -8.47 26.92 5.97
N VAL A 321 -9.32 27.10 6.98
CA VAL A 321 -8.91 27.13 8.36
C VAL A 321 -8.94 25.71 8.96
N LEU A 322 -7.90 25.35 9.69
CA LEU A 322 -7.84 24.08 10.43
C LEU A 322 -8.63 24.21 11.73
N HIS A 323 -9.80 23.62 11.79
CA HIS A 323 -10.68 23.65 12.98
C HIS A 323 -10.48 22.46 13.90
N THR A 324 -9.98 21.34 13.37
CA THR A 324 -9.78 20.11 14.16
C THR A 324 -8.48 19.42 13.81
N THR A 325 -8.00 18.57 14.73
CA THR A 325 -6.83 17.71 14.52
C THR A 325 -7.08 16.55 13.56
N ASN A 326 -8.33 16.39 13.10
CA ASN A 326 -8.69 15.35 12.13
C ASN A 326 -8.71 15.86 10.68
N ALA A 327 -8.39 17.14 10.46
CA ALA A 327 -8.32 17.71 9.12
C ALA A 327 -7.30 16.95 8.24
N VAL A 328 -7.59 16.91 6.95
CA VAL A 328 -6.67 16.41 5.92
C VAL A 328 -6.00 17.60 5.27
N VAL A 329 -4.70 17.54 5.16
CA VAL A 329 -3.84 18.60 4.61
C VAL A 329 -2.89 18.04 3.55
N TYR A 330 -2.35 18.91 2.71
CA TYR A 330 -1.31 18.56 1.75
C TYR A 330 -0.35 19.74 1.54
N VAL A 331 0.88 19.42 1.17
CA VAL A 331 1.86 20.42 0.73
C VAL A 331 1.54 20.78 -0.73
N THR A 332 1.30 22.02 -1.04
CA THR A 332 0.86 22.45 -2.39
C THR A 332 2.04 22.62 -3.34
N ARG A 333 2.97 23.49 -2.97
CA ARG A 333 4.15 23.80 -3.77
C ARG A 333 5.23 24.39 -2.87
N ILE A 334 6.17 23.58 -2.44
CA ILE A 334 7.31 24.03 -1.63
C ILE A 334 8.61 23.66 -2.34
N ARG A 335 9.58 24.57 -2.28
CA ARG A 335 10.90 24.33 -2.82
C ARG A 335 11.67 23.35 -1.95
N VAL A 336 12.41 22.44 -2.58
CA VAL A 336 13.40 21.59 -1.91
C VAL A 336 14.63 22.43 -1.62
N ASP A 337 14.93 22.67 -0.34
CA ASP A 337 16.05 23.49 0.12
C ASP A 337 17.36 22.70 0.10
N ALA A 338 17.29 21.41 0.43
CA ALA A 338 18.43 20.50 0.47
C ALA A 338 17.97 19.04 0.45
N VAL A 339 18.86 18.16 -0.02
CA VAL A 339 18.66 16.71 0.01
C VAL A 339 19.77 16.06 0.82
N ASN A 340 19.44 15.25 1.81
CA ASN A 340 20.36 14.42 2.55
C ASN A 340 20.17 12.95 2.15
N VAL A 341 20.95 12.52 1.20
CA VAL A 341 20.89 11.18 0.63
C VAL A 341 21.21 10.10 1.66
N GLN A 342 22.18 10.34 2.54
CA GLN A 342 22.62 9.34 3.53
C GLN A 342 21.54 9.04 4.57
N LYS A 343 20.75 10.05 4.92
CA LYS A 343 19.66 9.92 5.91
C LYS A 343 18.29 9.69 5.27
N ASN A 344 18.21 9.71 3.94
CA ASN A 344 16.95 9.66 3.18
C ASN A 344 15.93 10.70 3.67
N ILE A 345 16.38 11.95 3.82
CA ILE A 345 15.54 13.08 4.21
C ILE A 345 15.76 14.25 3.27
N VAL A 346 14.72 15.04 3.08
CA VAL A 346 14.80 16.30 2.32
C VAL A 346 14.43 17.47 3.21
N LYS A 347 15.00 18.63 2.92
CA LYS A 347 14.67 19.87 3.61
C LYS A 347 13.72 20.68 2.76
N ILE A 348 12.55 20.97 3.29
CA ILE A 348 11.55 21.83 2.68
C ILE A 348 11.10 22.89 3.69
N GLY A 349 11.10 24.15 3.27
CA GLY A 349 10.74 25.27 4.16
C GLY A 349 11.58 25.32 5.45
N GLY A 350 12.84 24.92 5.40
CA GLY A 350 13.76 24.92 6.53
C GLY A 350 13.69 23.67 7.42
N ILE A 351 12.79 22.69 7.14
CA ILE A 351 12.54 21.52 7.98
C ILE A 351 12.95 20.25 7.23
N TRP A 352 13.68 19.36 7.92
CA TRP A 352 13.99 18.03 7.42
C TRP A 352 12.81 17.09 7.58
N VAL A 353 12.37 16.46 6.49
CA VAL A 353 11.21 15.57 6.44
C VAL A 353 11.51 14.28 5.68
N ASP A 354 10.67 13.26 5.91
CA ASP A 354 10.65 12.05 5.09
C ASP A 354 10.19 12.39 3.67
N PRO A 355 10.92 12.03 2.60
CA PRO A 355 10.55 12.33 1.22
C PRO A 355 9.42 11.45 0.69
N THR A 356 9.08 10.34 1.36
CA THR A 356 8.13 9.34 0.88
C THR A 356 6.77 9.90 0.42
N PRO A 357 6.15 10.87 1.14
CA PRO A 357 4.87 11.42 0.73
C PRO A 357 4.99 12.55 -0.32
N LEU A 358 6.22 12.93 -0.72
CA LEU A 358 6.46 14.05 -1.62
C LEU A 358 6.58 13.59 -3.07
N THR A 359 6.11 14.44 -3.99
CA THR A 359 6.24 14.25 -5.44
C THR A 359 6.77 15.55 -6.05
N GLU A 360 7.80 15.46 -6.87
CA GLU A 360 8.34 16.60 -7.60
C GLU A 360 7.32 17.08 -8.64
N ILE A 361 7.17 18.40 -8.73
CA ILE A 361 6.31 19.08 -9.70
C ILE A 361 7.14 20.06 -10.53
N ALA A 362 6.77 20.20 -11.79
CA ALA A 362 7.44 21.13 -12.72
C ALA A 362 7.25 22.60 -12.33
#